data_169dbd0f5c30a9e845910e12310c699c
#
_entry.id   169dbd0f5c30a9e845910e12310c699c
#
_cell.length_a   1.000
_cell.length_b   1.000
_cell.length_c   1.000
_cell.angle_alpha   90.00
_cell.angle_beta   90.00
_cell.angle_gamma   90.00
#
_symmetry.space_group_name_H-M   'P 1'
#
loop_
_entity.id
_entity.type
_entity.pdbx_description
1 polymer ?
#
loop_
_entity_poly.entity_id
_entity_poly.type
_entity_poly.pdbx_seq_one_letter_code
_entity_poly.pdbx_strand_id
1 'polypeptide(L)'
;MTTQIHPLAGQPAPASMLIDVARLVSAYHADVPDPTIAAQRVAFGTSGHRGSAFDRSFNEWHVLAITQAIYHYRKAQGIGGPLFLGIDTHALSAPACASALEVLAANGVDVMLAVNDEFTPTPAVSHAILTHNGGRSQGLADGIVVTPSHNPPRDGGFKYNPPHGGPAGQKITHWIEAEANRLLEARLQGVKRIPQAEALRAATTHRRDYLNAYVGDLGKVIDMDVIREAKLRMGVDPLGGAGVHYWAAIAERYRLDLTVISEVVDPTFAFMPLDWDGKIRMDPSSPFAMQRLVDIKSRFDIAFACDTDHDRHGIVTPGVGLLAPDHYLAAAIDYLFQHRPGWAQHLQTPAAVGKTVVSSRLIDRLTATLGRQLIEMPVGFKWFAAGLQSGVLGFAGEESAGATFLRRDGSVWTTDKDGIAAALLSAEVTARTGFDPGQRYAALAAAFGSPVSRRVQAPATAQQKKQLAALTPKHITSKELAGESIESILNHAPGNGEPIGGIKVNTAGGWFAARPSGTENLYKIYAESFINDAHLQRILSEAQAIVDAAISQERP
;
A
#
# COMPACT_ATOMS: atom_id res chain seq x y z
N MET A 1 -7.21 24.24 9.03
CA MET A 1 -7.69 23.39 10.15
C MET A 1 -6.54 22.53 10.62
N THR A 2 -6.19 22.54 11.88
CA THR A 2 -5.25 21.58 12.47
C THR A 2 -5.99 20.28 12.68
N THR A 3 -5.46 19.18 12.21
CA THR A 3 -5.99 17.84 12.54
C THR A 3 -6.00 17.72 14.07
N GLN A 4 -7.17 17.54 14.67
CA GLN A 4 -7.28 17.42 16.13
C GLN A 4 -6.70 16.06 16.51
N ILE A 5 -5.58 16.07 17.22
CA ILE A 5 -4.94 14.85 17.72
C ILE A 5 -5.71 14.37 18.94
N HIS A 6 -6.02 13.07 18.97
CA HIS A 6 -6.71 12.44 20.09
C HIS A 6 -5.87 12.52 21.37
N PRO A 7 -6.45 12.79 22.55
CA PRO A 7 -5.69 12.94 23.81
C PRO A 7 -4.83 11.74 24.22
N LEU A 8 -5.22 10.53 23.79
CA LEU A 8 -4.49 9.29 24.06
C LEU A 8 -3.58 8.84 22.90
N ALA A 9 -3.37 9.68 21.87
CA ALA A 9 -2.47 9.34 20.77
C ALA A 9 -1.04 9.07 21.29
N GLY A 10 -0.42 7.99 20.81
CA GLY A 10 0.88 7.52 21.28
C GLY A 10 0.87 6.73 22.59
N GLN A 11 -0.29 6.55 23.22
CA GLN A 11 -0.42 5.77 24.44
C GLN A 11 -1.00 4.38 24.16
N PRO A 12 -0.70 3.35 24.98
CA PRO A 12 -1.35 2.04 24.87
C PRO A 12 -2.87 2.15 24.95
N ALA A 13 -3.56 1.36 24.13
CA ALA A 13 -5.01 1.34 24.12
C ALA A 13 -5.57 0.81 25.45
N PRO A 14 -6.48 1.50 26.13
CA PRO A 14 -7.21 0.95 27.27
C PRO A 14 -7.95 -0.33 26.88
N ALA A 15 -8.08 -1.29 27.81
CA ALA A 15 -8.77 -2.57 27.55
C ALA A 15 -10.20 -2.39 27.03
N SER A 16 -10.89 -1.33 27.43
CA SER A 16 -12.25 -1.00 26.97
C SER A 16 -12.32 -0.56 25.49
N MET A 17 -11.19 -0.24 24.87
CA MET A 17 -11.08 0.13 23.45
C MET A 17 -10.69 -1.04 22.56
N LEU A 18 -10.27 -2.17 23.15
CA LEU A 18 -9.93 -3.37 22.39
C LEU A 18 -11.18 -4.03 21.83
N ILE A 19 -11.02 -4.63 20.65
CA ILE A 19 -12.14 -5.38 20.03
C ILE A 19 -12.39 -6.69 20.78
N ASP A 20 -13.66 -7.07 20.86
CA ASP A 20 -14.07 -8.44 21.18
C ASP A 20 -14.01 -9.28 19.91
N VAL A 21 -12.93 -10.05 19.77
CA VAL A 21 -12.66 -10.88 18.58
C VAL A 21 -13.76 -11.93 18.37
N ALA A 22 -14.23 -12.57 19.43
CA ALA A 22 -15.26 -13.60 19.32
C ALA A 22 -16.58 -13.01 18.80
N ARG A 23 -16.96 -11.85 19.30
CA ARG A 23 -18.14 -11.11 18.83
C ARG A 23 -17.97 -10.65 17.38
N LEU A 24 -16.78 -10.18 17.00
CA LEU A 24 -16.48 -9.74 15.63
C LEU A 24 -16.62 -10.90 14.62
N VAL A 25 -16.04 -12.07 14.94
CA VAL A 25 -16.13 -13.27 14.12
C VAL A 25 -17.57 -13.80 14.08
N SER A 26 -18.30 -13.74 15.20
CA SER A 26 -19.73 -14.09 15.20
C SER A 26 -20.55 -13.19 14.28
N ALA A 27 -20.33 -11.88 14.32
CA ALA A 27 -20.99 -10.93 13.43
C ALA A 27 -20.62 -11.17 11.95
N TYR A 28 -19.38 -11.58 11.66
CA TYR A 28 -18.95 -11.93 10.30
C TYR A 28 -19.82 -13.04 9.69
N HIS A 29 -20.15 -14.08 10.45
CA HIS A 29 -20.94 -15.20 9.97
C HIS A 29 -22.45 -14.97 10.06
N ALA A 30 -22.91 -14.28 11.10
CA ALA A 30 -24.35 -14.16 11.41
C ALA A 30 -25.04 -12.96 10.74
N ASP A 31 -24.32 -11.84 10.57
CA ASP A 31 -24.93 -10.62 10.08
C ASP A 31 -24.97 -10.61 8.54
N VAL A 32 -26.17 -10.35 8.02
CA VAL A 32 -26.42 -10.30 6.57
C VAL A 32 -26.43 -8.83 6.11
N PRO A 33 -25.65 -8.46 5.09
CA PRO A 33 -25.68 -7.12 4.54
C PRO A 33 -26.99 -6.85 3.78
N ASP A 34 -27.46 -5.62 3.84
CA ASP A 34 -28.58 -5.14 3.03
C ASP A 34 -28.03 -4.43 1.78
N PRO A 35 -28.17 -5.02 0.58
CA PRO A 35 -27.63 -4.44 -0.65
C PRO A 35 -28.35 -3.16 -1.11
N THR A 36 -29.45 -2.77 -0.49
CA THR A 36 -30.12 -1.48 -0.73
C THR A 36 -29.39 -0.32 -0.05
N ILE A 37 -28.59 -0.62 0.98
CA ILE A 37 -27.78 0.35 1.72
C ILE A 37 -26.39 0.43 1.07
N ALA A 38 -26.06 1.57 0.50
CA ALA A 38 -24.81 1.76 -0.24
C ALA A 38 -23.54 1.41 0.58
N ALA A 39 -23.53 1.69 1.89
CA ALA A 39 -22.41 1.38 2.78
C ALA A 39 -22.25 -0.12 3.09
N GLN A 40 -23.24 -0.94 2.75
CA GLN A 40 -23.23 -2.39 2.93
C GLN A 40 -23.05 -3.16 1.62
N ARG A 41 -22.75 -2.46 0.54
CA ARG A 41 -22.41 -3.06 -0.76
C ARG A 41 -20.94 -3.38 -0.87
N VAL A 42 -20.57 -4.27 -1.79
CA VAL A 42 -19.18 -4.42 -2.20
C VAL A 42 -18.74 -3.13 -2.89
N ALA A 43 -17.65 -2.56 -2.41
CA ALA A 43 -17.00 -1.40 -3.02
C ALA A 43 -15.48 -1.57 -2.96
N PHE A 44 -14.83 -1.60 -4.12
CA PHE A 44 -13.37 -1.65 -4.20
C PHE A 44 -12.80 -0.24 -4.11
N GLY A 45 -12.06 0.02 -3.04
CA GLY A 45 -11.30 1.25 -2.87
C GLY A 45 -10.02 1.29 -3.72
N THR A 46 -9.00 1.95 -3.22
CA THR A 46 -7.69 2.03 -3.91
C THR A 46 -7.05 0.64 -4.04
N SER A 47 -7.28 -0.25 -3.08
CA SER A 47 -6.74 -1.61 -3.05
C SER A 47 -7.70 -2.54 -2.28
N GLY A 48 -8.58 -3.21 -3.00
CA GLY A 48 -9.52 -4.20 -2.47
C GLY A 48 -10.78 -3.61 -1.81
N HIS A 49 -11.67 -4.51 -1.41
CA HIS A 49 -12.85 -4.24 -0.59
C HIS A 49 -12.47 -4.33 0.88
N ARG A 50 -12.85 -3.35 1.69
CA ARG A 50 -12.57 -3.28 3.13
C ARG A 50 -13.79 -2.82 3.89
N GLY A 51 -13.90 -3.26 5.14
CA GLY A 51 -14.97 -2.86 6.03
C GLY A 51 -14.95 -3.63 7.34
N SER A 52 -16.01 -3.50 8.14
CA SER A 52 -16.15 -4.20 9.40
C SER A 52 -17.42 -5.05 9.43
N ALA A 53 -17.34 -6.20 10.08
CA ALA A 53 -18.50 -7.05 10.30
C ALA A 53 -19.56 -6.35 11.15
N PHE A 54 -19.17 -5.54 12.12
CA PHE A 54 -20.09 -4.76 12.95
C PHE A 54 -20.89 -3.72 12.16
N ASP A 55 -20.36 -3.24 11.03
CA ASP A 55 -21.03 -2.26 10.17
C ASP A 55 -21.74 -2.94 8.98
N ARG A 56 -21.74 -4.28 8.93
CA ARG A 56 -22.25 -5.10 7.81
C ARG A 56 -21.63 -4.69 6.47
N SER A 57 -20.37 -4.25 6.51
CA SER A 57 -19.61 -3.83 5.32
C SER A 57 -18.48 -4.78 4.96
N PHE A 58 -18.22 -5.81 5.81
CA PHE A 58 -17.32 -6.93 5.54
C PHE A 58 -17.79 -8.17 6.32
N ASN A 59 -18.68 -8.94 5.72
CA ASN A 59 -19.25 -10.17 6.29
C ASN A 59 -19.00 -11.36 5.36
N GLU A 60 -19.32 -12.57 5.78
CA GLU A 60 -19.18 -13.79 4.98
C GLU A 60 -19.84 -13.64 3.60
N TRP A 61 -21.02 -13.02 3.54
CA TRP A 61 -21.75 -12.79 2.29
C TRP A 61 -20.93 -12.00 1.26
N HIS A 62 -20.18 -10.98 1.70
CA HIS A 62 -19.31 -10.20 0.83
C HIS A 62 -18.20 -11.07 0.25
N VAL A 63 -17.53 -11.84 1.11
CA VAL A 63 -16.43 -12.71 0.72
C VAL A 63 -16.89 -13.79 -0.26
N LEU A 64 -18.03 -14.44 0.00
CA LEU A 64 -18.64 -15.43 -0.88
C LEU A 64 -18.97 -14.82 -2.25
N ALA A 65 -19.62 -13.65 -2.27
CA ALA A 65 -19.99 -12.96 -3.50
C ALA A 65 -18.76 -12.49 -4.31
N ILE A 66 -17.76 -11.88 -3.65
CA ILE A 66 -16.54 -11.41 -4.29
C ILE A 66 -15.75 -12.59 -4.87
N THR A 67 -15.62 -13.68 -4.11
CA THR A 67 -14.86 -14.86 -4.57
C THR A 67 -15.53 -15.52 -5.76
N GLN A 68 -16.86 -15.65 -5.76
CA GLN A 68 -17.60 -16.16 -6.92
C GLN A 68 -17.47 -15.22 -8.13
N ALA A 69 -17.50 -13.90 -7.91
CA ALA A 69 -17.29 -12.91 -8.96
C ALA A 69 -15.87 -13.00 -9.55
N ILE A 70 -14.84 -13.19 -8.72
CA ILE A 70 -13.47 -13.43 -9.18
C ILE A 70 -13.40 -14.71 -10.02
N TYR A 71 -14.04 -15.80 -9.61
CA TYR A 71 -14.12 -17.02 -10.44
C TYR A 71 -14.77 -16.75 -11.79
N HIS A 72 -15.89 -16.02 -11.83
CA HIS A 72 -16.54 -15.65 -13.09
C HIS A 72 -15.63 -14.78 -13.97
N TYR A 73 -14.91 -13.83 -13.36
CA TYR A 73 -13.92 -13.00 -14.06
C TYR A 73 -12.79 -13.87 -14.64
N ARG A 74 -12.19 -14.75 -13.84
CA ARG A 74 -11.15 -15.70 -14.28
C ARG A 74 -11.60 -16.49 -15.50
N LYS A 75 -12.80 -17.04 -15.44
CA LYS A 75 -13.40 -17.80 -16.55
C LYS A 75 -13.58 -16.94 -17.80
N ALA A 76 -14.09 -15.71 -17.65
CA ALA A 76 -14.28 -14.79 -18.76
C ALA A 76 -12.97 -14.34 -19.41
N GLN A 77 -11.88 -14.27 -18.64
CA GLN A 77 -10.55 -13.87 -19.11
C GLN A 77 -9.64 -15.05 -19.49
N GLY A 78 -10.12 -16.30 -19.37
CA GLY A 78 -9.29 -17.48 -19.65
C GLY A 78 -8.13 -17.69 -18.68
N ILE A 79 -8.23 -17.20 -17.43
CA ILE A 79 -7.23 -17.40 -16.38
C ILE A 79 -7.44 -18.81 -15.83
N GLY A 80 -6.58 -19.76 -16.23
CA GLY A 80 -6.71 -21.18 -15.93
C GLY A 80 -5.60 -21.75 -15.04
N GLY A 81 -4.66 -20.93 -14.59
CA GLY A 81 -3.60 -21.35 -13.67
C GLY A 81 -4.03 -21.34 -12.19
N PRO A 82 -3.12 -21.65 -11.28
CA PRO A 82 -3.44 -21.65 -9.85
C PRO A 82 -3.76 -20.24 -9.32
N LEU A 83 -4.59 -20.19 -8.26
CA LEU A 83 -4.84 -18.99 -7.49
C LEU A 83 -4.02 -19.04 -6.20
N PHE A 84 -3.16 -18.06 -6.00
CA PHE A 84 -2.37 -17.90 -4.78
C PHE A 84 -3.20 -17.14 -3.73
N LEU A 85 -3.40 -17.74 -2.54
CA LEU A 85 -4.24 -17.20 -1.49
C LEU A 85 -3.39 -16.92 -0.24
N GLY A 86 -3.20 -15.63 0.06
CA GLY A 86 -2.48 -15.15 1.24
C GLY A 86 -3.40 -14.50 2.26
N ILE A 87 -2.98 -14.51 3.54
CA ILE A 87 -3.70 -13.88 4.66
C ILE A 87 -2.75 -13.08 5.53
N ASP A 88 -3.26 -12.00 6.12
CA ASP A 88 -2.60 -11.30 7.21
C ASP A 88 -3.09 -11.76 8.59
N THR A 89 -2.74 -11.01 9.63
CA THR A 89 -2.99 -11.35 11.03
C THR A 89 -4.27 -10.75 11.63
N HIS A 90 -5.08 -10.02 10.85
CA HIS A 90 -6.36 -9.48 11.32
C HIS A 90 -7.36 -10.59 11.68
N ALA A 91 -8.20 -10.32 12.68
CA ALA A 91 -9.18 -11.27 13.20
C ALA A 91 -10.11 -11.87 12.13
N LEU A 92 -10.49 -11.07 11.11
CA LEU A 92 -11.38 -11.51 10.03
C LEU A 92 -10.66 -12.20 8.88
N SER A 93 -9.31 -12.24 8.85
CA SER A 93 -8.56 -12.79 7.71
C SER A 93 -8.70 -14.31 7.61
N ALA A 94 -8.61 -15.03 8.73
CA ALA A 94 -8.77 -16.49 8.74
C ALA A 94 -10.20 -16.94 8.36
N PRO A 95 -11.30 -16.41 8.94
CA PRO A 95 -12.64 -16.78 8.51
C PRO A 95 -12.94 -16.39 7.06
N ALA A 96 -12.43 -15.25 6.58
CA ALA A 96 -12.61 -14.84 5.19
C ALA A 96 -11.84 -15.75 4.21
N CYS A 97 -10.63 -16.19 4.58
CA CYS A 97 -9.87 -17.18 3.82
C CYS A 97 -10.62 -18.52 3.72
N ALA A 98 -11.22 -18.99 4.82
CA ALA A 98 -12.02 -20.21 4.83
C ALA A 98 -13.22 -20.10 3.88
N SER A 99 -14.00 -19.01 3.98
CA SER A 99 -15.15 -18.75 3.09
C SER A 99 -14.73 -18.66 1.61
N ALA A 100 -13.58 -18.03 1.32
CA ALA A 100 -13.05 -17.97 -0.03
C ALA A 100 -12.65 -19.36 -0.57
N LEU A 101 -11.97 -20.16 0.25
CA LEU A 101 -11.57 -21.52 -0.13
C LEU A 101 -12.76 -22.41 -0.46
N GLU A 102 -13.85 -22.32 0.31
CA GLU A 102 -15.09 -23.08 0.07
C GLU A 102 -15.68 -22.79 -1.32
N VAL A 103 -15.66 -21.52 -1.73
CA VAL A 103 -16.14 -21.12 -3.07
C VAL A 103 -15.17 -21.55 -4.16
N LEU A 104 -13.88 -21.35 -3.99
CA LEU A 104 -12.86 -21.70 -4.98
C LEU A 104 -12.81 -23.20 -5.23
N ALA A 105 -12.81 -24.02 -4.18
CA ALA A 105 -12.82 -25.47 -4.27
C ALA A 105 -14.12 -26.00 -4.93
N ALA A 106 -15.29 -25.42 -4.58
CA ALA A 106 -16.57 -25.78 -5.21
C ALA A 106 -16.63 -25.47 -6.71
N ASN A 107 -15.80 -24.53 -7.18
CA ASN A 107 -15.67 -24.15 -8.59
C ASN A 107 -14.48 -24.83 -9.29
N GLY A 108 -13.75 -25.71 -8.63
CA GLY A 108 -12.64 -26.48 -9.21
C GLY A 108 -11.40 -25.63 -9.50
N VAL A 109 -11.17 -24.57 -8.73
CA VAL A 109 -9.98 -23.72 -8.87
C VAL A 109 -8.83 -24.34 -8.08
N ASP A 110 -7.66 -24.49 -8.72
CA ASP A 110 -6.43 -24.86 -8.02
C ASP A 110 -5.99 -23.71 -7.10
N VAL A 111 -6.04 -23.95 -5.78
CA VAL A 111 -5.71 -22.94 -4.76
C VAL A 111 -4.40 -23.30 -4.08
N MET A 112 -3.50 -22.33 -3.96
CA MET A 112 -2.23 -22.46 -3.26
C MET A 112 -2.32 -21.77 -1.90
N LEU A 113 -2.51 -22.54 -0.82
CA LEU A 113 -2.45 -22.06 0.55
C LEU A 113 -1.02 -22.16 1.09
N ALA A 114 -0.68 -21.37 2.09
CA ALA A 114 0.61 -21.47 2.75
C ALA A 114 0.78 -22.82 3.48
N VAL A 115 1.99 -23.38 3.46
CA VAL A 115 2.34 -24.50 4.35
C VAL A 115 2.25 -24.06 5.81
N ASN A 116 1.90 -24.97 6.69
CA ASN A 116 1.78 -24.72 8.14
C ASN A 116 0.82 -23.59 8.52
N ASP A 117 -0.13 -23.26 7.63
CA ASP A 117 -1.08 -22.13 7.80
C ASP A 117 -0.37 -20.79 8.08
N GLU A 118 0.84 -20.60 7.50
CA GLU A 118 1.67 -19.42 7.66
C GLU A 118 0.97 -18.17 7.08
N PHE A 119 1.14 -17.03 7.74
CA PHE A 119 0.72 -15.75 7.20
C PHE A 119 1.52 -15.42 5.94
N THR A 120 0.91 -14.69 5.01
CA THR A 120 1.54 -14.45 3.71
C THR A 120 1.48 -12.96 3.36
N PRO A 121 2.61 -12.26 3.39
CA PRO A 121 2.72 -10.88 2.96
C PRO A 121 2.22 -10.65 1.52
N THR A 122 1.60 -9.49 1.27
CA THR A 122 1.17 -9.07 -0.08
C THR A 122 2.30 -9.22 -1.12
N PRO A 123 3.56 -8.79 -0.88
CA PRO A 123 4.64 -8.97 -1.85
C PRO A 123 5.00 -10.45 -2.11
N ALA A 124 4.82 -11.34 -1.14
CA ALA A 124 5.07 -12.76 -1.34
C ALA A 124 4.04 -13.40 -2.29
N VAL A 125 2.78 -12.94 -2.27
CA VAL A 125 1.76 -13.36 -3.24
C VAL A 125 2.08 -12.79 -4.62
N SER A 126 2.42 -11.51 -4.73
CA SER A 126 2.86 -10.89 -6.00
C SER A 126 4.05 -11.63 -6.61
N HIS A 127 5.07 -11.93 -5.81
CA HIS A 127 6.24 -12.71 -6.21
C HIS A 127 5.86 -14.12 -6.71
N ALA A 128 4.95 -14.80 -6.02
CA ALA A 128 4.50 -16.14 -6.40
C ALA A 128 3.77 -16.13 -7.75
N ILE A 129 2.89 -15.15 -7.99
CA ILE A 129 2.17 -14.97 -9.26
C ILE A 129 3.18 -14.74 -10.40
N LEU A 130 4.09 -13.79 -10.25
CA LEU A 130 5.08 -13.43 -11.27
C LEU A 130 6.06 -14.57 -11.56
N THR A 131 6.49 -15.29 -10.52
CA THR A 131 7.37 -16.46 -10.66
C THR A 131 6.68 -17.59 -11.43
N HIS A 132 5.38 -17.84 -11.15
CA HIS A 132 4.62 -18.84 -11.91
C HIS A 132 4.42 -18.40 -13.37
N ASN A 133 4.08 -17.13 -13.59
CA ASN A 133 3.72 -16.60 -14.90
C ASN A 133 4.94 -16.33 -15.80
N GLY A 134 6.14 -16.34 -15.26
CA GLY A 134 7.37 -16.08 -16.01
C GLY A 134 7.50 -17.00 -17.22
N GLY A 135 7.56 -16.42 -18.43
CA GLY A 135 7.66 -17.15 -19.70
C GLY A 135 6.37 -17.88 -20.15
N ARG A 136 5.25 -17.72 -19.45
CA ARG A 136 3.98 -18.37 -19.79
C ARG A 136 3.04 -17.39 -20.52
N SER A 137 2.30 -17.92 -21.50
CA SER A 137 1.20 -17.23 -22.18
C SER A 137 -0.17 -17.85 -21.88
N GLN A 138 -0.19 -19.06 -21.26
CA GLN A 138 -1.40 -19.79 -20.91
C GLN A 138 -1.25 -20.39 -19.51
N GLY A 139 -2.36 -20.76 -18.88
CA GLY A 139 -2.37 -21.27 -17.51
C GLY A 139 -1.80 -20.24 -16.52
N LEU A 140 -2.09 -18.96 -16.75
CA LEU A 140 -1.61 -17.87 -15.92
C LEU A 140 -2.26 -17.93 -14.54
N ALA A 141 -1.44 -17.75 -13.53
CA ALA A 141 -1.83 -17.62 -12.14
C ALA A 141 -2.26 -16.19 -11.81
N ASP A 142 -3.08 -16.07 -10.77
CA ASP A 142 -3.48 -14.83 -10.12
C ASP A 142 -3.53 -15.04 -8.60
N GLY A 143 -4.00 -14.07 -7.83
CA GLY A 143 -4.03 -14.21 -6.38
C GLY A 143 -5.08 -13.38 -5.67
N ILE A 144 -5.34 -13.79 -4.44
CA ILE A 144 -6.15 -13.08 -3.46
C ILE A 144 -5.29 -12.86 -2.22
N VAL A 145 -5.34 -11.65 -1.67
CA VAL A 145 -4.75 -11.34 -0.36
C VAL A 145 -5.86 -10.88 0.58
N VAL A 146 -6.09 -11.64 1.63
CA VAL A 146 -7.09 -11.32 2.64
C VAL A 146 -6.45 -10.45 3.70
N THR A 147 -6.67 -9.15 3.61
CA THR A 147 -6.06 -8.12 4.44
C THR A 147 -6.77 -6.78 4.33
N PRO A 148 -7.00 -6.05 5.42
CA PRO A 148 -7.36 -4.65 5.40
C PRO A 148 -6.13 -3.72 5.44
N SER A 149 -4.88 -4.24 5.27
CA SER A 149 -3.61 -3.51 5.43
C SER A 149 -3.49 -2.93 6.85
N HIS A 150 -3.08 -1.69 7.02
CA HIS A 150 -2.89 -1.00 8.30
C HIS A 150 -4.18 -0.54 9.00
N ASN A 151 -5.36 -0.95 8.53
CA ASN A 151 -6.64 -0.55 9.11
C ASN A 151 -6.80 -1.05 10.56
N PRO A 152 -7.73 -0.45 11.34
CA PRO A 152 -7.99 -0.89 12.71
C PRO A 152 -8.33 -2.39 12.82
N PRO A 153 -8.09 -3.01 13.99
CA PRO A 153 -8.30 -4.44 14.24
C PRO A 153 -9.71 -4.97 13.95
N ARG A 154 -10.72 -4.09 13.97
CA ARG A 154 -12.12 -4.44 13.67
C ARG A 154 -12.41 -4.66 12.19
N ASP A 155 -11.49 -4.26 11.31
CA ASP A 155 -11.69 -4.29 9.88
C ASP A 155 -11.21 -5.62 9.28
N GLY A 156 -11.83 -6.01 8.18
CA GLY A 156 -11.35 -7.03 7.26
C GLY A 156 -11.18 -6.46 5.87
N GLY A 157 -10.47 -7.16 5.02
CA GLY A 157 -10.22 -6.73 3.65
C GLY A 157 -9.96 -7.89 2.70
N PHE A 158 -10.21 -7.65 1.41
CA PHE A 158 -10.10 -8.65 0.37
C PHE A 158 -9.59 -8.01 -0.91
N LYS A 159 -8.35 -8.33 -1.30
CA LYS A 159 -7.66 -7.80 -2.47
C LYS A 159 -7.58 -8.86 -3.56
N TYR A 160 -7.63 -8.46 -4.82
CA TYR A 160 -7.39 -9.33 -5.97
C TYR A 160 -6.20 -8.83 -6.78
N ASN A 161 -5.26 -9.73 -7.04
CA ASN A 161 -4.08 -9.48 -7.86
C ASN A 161 -4.17 -10.35 -9.12
N PRO A 162 -4.48 -9.76 -10.30
CA PRO A 162 -4.56 -10.47 -11.58
C PRO A 162 -3.18 -10.96 -12.05
N PRO A 163 -3.06 -11.64 -13.21
CA PRO A 163 -1.83 -12.30 -13.66
C PRO A 163 -0.58 -11.43 -13.74
N HIS A 164 -0.70 -10.11 -13.77
CA HIS A 164 0.45 -9.21 -13.68
C HIS A 164 1.00 -9.06 -12.24
N GLY A 165 0.42 -9.70 -11.23
CA GLY A 165 0.93 -9.77 -9.86
C GLY A 165 0.67 -8.56 -8.96
N GLY A 166 0.31 -7.41 -9.51
CA GLY A 166 0.02 -6.18 -8.78
C GLY A 166 -1.48 -5.99 -8.49
N PRO A 167 -1.86 -4.87 -7.88
CA PRO A 167 -3.27 -4.60 -7.56
C PRO A 167 -4.13 -4.51 -8.81
N ALA A 168 -5.34 -5.05 -8.76
CA ALA A 168 -6.28 -5.02 -9.88
C ALA A 168 -6.60 -3.59 -10.32
N GLY A 169 -6.52 -3.34 -11.62
CA GLY A 169 -6.89 -2.07 -12.25
C GLY A 169 -8.40 -1.80 -12.17
N GLN A 170 -8.78 -0.53 -12.36
CA GLN A 170 -10.17 -0.07 -12.15
C GLN A 170 -11.21 -0.82 -13.00
N LYS A 171 -10.89 -1.19 -14.24
CA LYS A 171 -11.77 -1.98 -15.09
C LYS A 171 -12.07 -3.36 -14.48
N ILE A 172 -11.07 -4.00 -13.90
CA ILE A 172 -11.20 -5.31 -13.24
C ILE A 172 -12.01 -5.18 -11.95
N THR A 173 -11.66 -4.21 -11.10
CA THR A 173 -12.37 -4.01 -9.83
C THR A 173 -13.82 -3.65 -10.03
N HIS A 174 -14.17 -2.77 -10.98
CA HIS A 174 -15.56 -2.44 -11.29
C HIS A 174 -16.35 -3.65 -11.81
N TRP A 175 -15.72 -4.51 -12.64
CA TRP A 175 -16.37 -5.72 -13.12
C TRP A 175 -16.68 -6.69 -11.98
N ILE A 176 -15.69 -6.94 -11.08
CA ILE A 176 -15.86 -7.81 -9.91
C ILE A 176 -16.89 -7.22 -8.95
N GLU A 177 -16.83 -5.92 -8.69
CA GLU A 177 -17.77 -5.18 -7.83
C GLU A 177 -19.22 -5.29 -8.35
N ALA A 178 -19.43 -5.07 -9.64
CA ALA A 178 -20.76 -5.16 -10.24
C ALA A 178 -21.32 -6.58 -10.12
N GLU A 179 -20.53 -7.61 -10.44
CA GLU A 179 -20.94 -9.00 -10.36
C GLU A 179 -21.16 -9.46 -8.91
N ALA A 180 -20.29 -9.07 -7.97
CA ALA A 180 -20.45 -9.38 -6.55
C ALA A 180 -21.74 -8.75 -5.98
N ASN A 181 -22.02 -7.49 -6.32
CA ASN A 181 -23.24 -6.82 -5.88
C ASN A 181 -24.51 -7.46 -6.49
N ARG A 182 -24.45 -7.90 -7.76
CA ARG A 182 -25.54 -8.67 -8.37
C ARG A 182 -25.81 -9.98 -7.59
N LEU A 183 -24.75 -10.67 -7.16
CA LEU A 183 -24.90 -11.88 -6.35
C LEU A 183 -25.48 -11.58 -4.95
N LEU A 184 -25.10 -10.48 -4.32
CA LEU A 184 -25.67 -10.02 -3.05
C LEU A 184 -27.18 -9.70 -3.19
N GLU A 185 -27.57 -8.96 -4.22
CA GLU A 185 -28.96 -8.64 -4.52
C GLU A 185 -29.79 -9.92 -4.79
N ALA A 186 -29.18 -10.92 -5.43
CA ALA A 186 -29.78 -12.22 -5.65
C ALA A 186 -29.70 -13.16 -4.44
N ARG A 187 -29.33 -12.64 -3.23
CA ARG A 187 -29.20 -13.42 -1.99
C ARG A 187 -28.29 -14.65 -2.16
N LEU A 188 -27.13 -14.44 -2.80
CA LEU A 188 -26.11 -15.44 -3.12
C LEU A 188 -26.58 -16.58 -4.06
N GLN A 189 -27.72 -16.44 -4.74
CA GLN A 189 -28.11 -17.38 -5.78
C GLN A 189 -27.06 -17.41 -6.88
N GLY A 190 -26.51 -18.62 -7.16
CA GLY A 190 -25.43 -18.82 -8.11
C GLY A 190 -24.02 -18.85 -7.49
N VAL A 191 -23.88 -18.59 -6.20
CA VAL A 191 -22.65 -18.86 -5.47
C VAL A 191 -22.58 -20.36 -5.15
N LYS A 192 -21.49 -21.01 -5.57
CA LYS A 192 -21.20 -22.39 -5.23
C LYS A 192 -20.28 -22.43 -4.02
N ARG A 193 -20.57 -23.27 -3.05
CA ARG A 193 -19.69 -23.52 -1.91
C ARG A 193 -19.78 -24.98 -1.46
N ILE A 194 -18.71 -25.47 -0.87
CA ILE A 194 -18.66 -26.76 -0.16
C ILE A 194 -18.15 -26.51 1.26
N PRO A 195 -18.45 -27.40 2.22
CA PRO A 195 -17.98 -27.22 3.60
C PRO A 195 -16.45 -27.10 3.67
N GLN A 196 -15.95 -26.25 4.56
CA GLN A 196 -14.50 -25.99 4.73
C GLN A 196 -13.69 -27.28 4.86
N ALA A 197 -14.18 -28.26 5.64
CA ALA A 197 -13.48 -29.54 5.82
C ALA A 197 -13.36 -30.35 4.51
N GLU A 198 -14.27 -30.19 3.56
CA GLU A 198 -14.20 -30.79 2.23
C GLU A 198 -13.28 -29.96 1.34
N ALA A 199 -13.38 -28.64 1.38
CA ALA A 199 -12.54 -27.71 0.62
C ALA A 199 -11.05 -27.91 0.94
N LEU A 200 -10.69 -28.07 2.20
CA LEU A 200 -9.31 -28.36 2.62
C LEU A 200 -8.76 -29.70 2.11
N ARG A 201 -9.63 -30.68 1.82
CA ARG A 201 -9.27 -31.99 1.28
C ARG A 201 -9.48 -32.13 -0.22
N ALA A 202 -10.01 -31.08 -0.86
CA ALA A 202 -10.24 -31.10 -2.30
C ALA A 202 -8.92 -31.30 -3.06
N ALA A 203 -8.97 -32.06 -4.16
CA ALA A 203 -7.81 -32.29 -5.02
C ALA A 203 -7.23 -31.01 -5.62
N THR A 204 -8.00 -29.92 -5.61
CA THR A 204 -7.63 -28.58 -6.08
C THR A 204 -7.04 -27.71 -4.97
N THR A 205 -6.95 -28.18 -3.73
CA THR A 205 -6.34 -27.42 -2.62
C THR A 205 -4.92 -27.93 -2.36
N HIS A 206 -3.96 -27.06 -2.61
CA HIS A 206 -2.54 -27.35 -2.52
C HIS A 206 -1.85 -26.51 -1.45
N ARG A 207 -0.65 -26.93 -1.03
CA ARG A 207 0.20 -26.21 -0.09
C ARG A 207 1.45 -25.69 -0.81
N ARG A 208 1.82 -24.45 -0.52
CA ARG A 208 3.00 -23.77 -1.06
C ARG A 208 3.82 -23.13 0.04
N ASP A 209 5.11 -23.28 -0.03
CA ASP A 209 6.07 -22.58 0.82
C ASP A 209 6.34 -21.18 0.23
N TYR A 210 5.55 -20.19 0.65
CA TYR A 210 5.73 -18.80 0.25
C TYR A 210 6.96 -18.19 0.89
N LEU A 211 7.17 -18.48 2.18
CA LEU A 211 8.24 -17.91 2.98
C LEU A 211 9.61 -18.23 2.36
N ASN A 212 9.94 -19.50 2.22
CA ASN A 212 11.25 -19.89 1.70
C ASN A 212 11.44 -19.50 0.22
N ALA A 213 10.37 -19.52 -0.59
CA ALA A 213 10.44 -19.09 -1.98
C ALA A 213 10.76 -17.58 -2.09
N TYR A 214 10.06 -16.74 -1.32
CA TYR A 214 10.27 -15.30 -1.32
C TYR A 214 11.63 -14.93 -0.70
N VAL A 215 11.92 -15.42 0.50
CA VAL A 215 13.18 -15.15 1.20
C VAL A 215 14.37 -15.65 0.38
N GLY A 216 14.23 -16.81 -0.28
CA GLY A 216 15.27 -17.36 -1.16
C GLY A 216 15.67 -16.47 -2.32
N ASP A 217 14.73 -15.68 -2.82
CA ASP A 217 14.92 -14.82 -3.98
C ASP A 217 15.30 -13.35 -3.63
N LEU A 218 15.21 -12.94 -2.35
CA LEU A 218 15.53 -11.57 -1.93
C LEU A 218 16.93 -11.10 -2.34
N GLY A 219 17.93 -11.99 -2.39
CA GLY A 219 19.28 -11.66 -2.86
C GLY A 219 19.35 -11.24 -4.33
N LYS A 220 18.29 -11.46 -5.12
CA LYS A 220 18.20 -10.99 -6.50
C LYS A 220 17.79 -9.50 -6.59
N VAL A 221 17.20 -8.95 -5.52
CA VAL A 221 16.75 -7.56 -5.48
C VAL A 221 17.59 -6.71 -4.54
N ILE A 222 18.05 -7.26 -3.42
CA ILE A 222 18.89 -6.62 -2.40
C ILE A 222 20.30 -7.24 -2.42
N ASP A 223 21.31 -6.40 -2.25
CA ASP A 223 22.70 -6.86 -2.09
C ASP A 223 22.95 -7.26 -0.63
N MET A 224 22.55 -8.48 -0.29
CA MET A 224 22.65 -9.02 1.07
C MET A 224 24.10 -9.19 1.54
N ASP A 225 25.04 -9.37 0.61
CA ASP A 225 26.46 -9.53 0.96
C ASP A 225 27.04 -8.23 1.51
N VAL A 226 26.71 -7.10 0.89
CA VAL A 226 27.13 -5.77 1.38
C VAL A 226 26.59 -5.50 2.79
N ILE A 227 25.31 -5.83 3.04
CA ILE A 227 24.72 -5.65 4.36
C ILE A 227 25.44 -6.51 5.41
N ARG A 228 25.69 -7.78 5.09
CA ARG A 228 26.37 -8.72 5.97
C ARG A 228 27.80 -8.26 6.29
N GLU A 229 28.56 -7.82 5.27
CA GLU A 229 29.95 -7.40 5.42
C GLU A 229 30.08 -6.12 6.24
N ALA A 230 29.13 -5.21 6.14
CA ALA A 230 29.08 -3.98 6.95
C ALA A 230 28.78 -4.24 8.43
N LYS A 231 28.27 -5.44 8.80
CA LYS A 231 27.93 -5.82 10.19
C LYS A 231 26.99 -4.82 10.87
N LEU A 232 26.00 -4.31 10.11
CA LEU A 232 25.02 -3.38 10.65
C LEU A 232 24.14 -4.07 11.71
N ARG A 233 23.98 -3.42 12.84
CA ARG A 233 22.97 -3.81 13.84
C ARG A 233 21.61 -3.30 13.37
N MET A 234 20.75 -4.20 12.95
CA MET A 234 19.43 -3.85 12.41
C MET A 234 18.32 -4.22 13.38
N GLY A 235 17.28 -3.40 13.43
CA GLY A 235 16.06 -3.69 14.16
C GLY A 235 14.84 -3.73 13.24
N VAL A 236 13.92 -4.67 13.46
CA VAL A 236 12.65 -4.71 12.73
C VAL A 236 11.47 -4.90 13.67
N ASP A 237 10.44 -4.08 13.49
CA ASP A 237 9.14 -4.27 14.11
C ASP A 237 8.13 -4.66 13.02
N PRO A 238 7.68 -5.93 12.95
CA PRO A 238 6.68 -6.38 12.00
C PRO A 238 5.27 -5.85 12.31
N LEU A 239 5.10 -5.04 13.37
CA LEU A 239 3.82 -4.53 13.86
C LEU A 239 2.75 -5.63 14.00
N GLY A 240 3.18 -6.86 14.35
CA GLY A 240 2.31 -8.03 14.47
C GLY A 240 1.72 -8.51 13.14
N GLY A 241 2.30 -8.13 12.01
CA GLY A 241 1.79 -8.41 10.67
C GLY A 241 2.26 -9.74 10.08
N ALA A 242 1.88 -9.99 8.82
CA ALA A 242 2.06 -11.25 8.10
C ALA A 242 3.52 -11.65 7.86
N GLY A 243 4.46 -10.72 7.99
CA GLY A 243 5.89 -11.02 7.85
C GLY A 243 6.59 -11.39 9.15
N VAL A 244 5.87 -11.61 10.24
CA VAL A 244 6.46 -11.85 11.57
C VAL A 244 7.53 -12.94 11.56
N HIS A 245 7.33 -14.04 10.84
CA HIS A 245 8.31 -15.14 10.72
C HIS A 245 9.29 -14.96 9.54
N TYR A 246 9.00 -14.07 8.61
CA TYR A 246 9.87 -13.80 7.45
C TYR A 246 11.19 -13.16 7.89
N TRP A 247 11.16 -12.28 8.88
CA TRP A 247 12.34 -11.55 9.33
C TRP A 247 13.40 -12.44 9.97
N ALA A 248 12.99 -13.41 10.80
CA ALA A 248 13.90 -14.39 11.36
C ALA A 248 14.52 -15.27 10.27
N ALA A 249 13.73 -15.72 9.29
CA ALA A 249 14.21 -16.50 8.15
C ALA A 249 15.18 -15.68 7.26
N ILE A 250 14.96 -14.38 7.07
CA ILE A 250 15.88 -13.48 6.37
C ILE A 250 17.20 -13.37 7.13
N ALA A 251 17.15 -13.12 8.45
CA ALA A 251 18.32 -13.01 9.30
C ALA A 251 19.18 -14.28 9.23
N GLU A 252 18.57 -15.45 9.37
CA GLU A 252 19.24 -16.76 9.32
C GLU A 252 19.86 -17.01 7.93
N ARG A 253 19.06 -16.93 6.88
CA ARG A 253 19.49 -17.24 5.52
C ARG A 253 20.66 -16.40 5.05
N TYR A 254 20.62 -15.11 5.32
CA TYR A 254 21.62 -14.15 4.85
C TYR A 254 22.67 -13.81 5.91
N ARG A 255 22.59 -14.41 7.09
CA ARG A 255 23.50 -14.20 8.24
C ARG A 255 23.62 -12.73 8.60
N LEU A 256 22.48 -12.09 8.80
CA LEU A 256 22.39 -10.67 9.15
C LEU A 256 22.23 -10.49 10.66
N ASP A 257 22.84 -9.45 11.22
CA ASP A 257 22.58 -9.01 12.61
C ASP A 257 21.27 -8.21 12.64
N LEU A 258 20.15 -8.95 12.64
CA LEU A 258 18.78 -8.42 12.58
C LEU A 258 17.98 -8.89 13.79
N THR A 259 17.61 -7.93 14.64
CA THR A 259 16.77 -8.18 15.82
C THR A 259 15.30 -7.92 15.49
N VAL A 260 14.45 -8.93 15.62
CA VAL A 260 12.99 -8.79 15.60
C VAL A 260 12.53 -8.25 16.95
N ILE A 261 11.87 -7.08 16.97
CA ILE A 261 11.48 -6.40 18.21
C ILE A 261 10.33 -7.12 18.91
N SER A 262 9.41 -7.68 18.13
CA SER A 262 8.27 -8.44 18.64
C SER A 262 7.80 -9.46 17.63
N GLU A 263 7.64 -10.69 18.07
CA GLU A 263 7.01 -11.77 17.28
C GLU A 263 5.56 -12.03 17.74
N VAL A 264 5.01 -11.14 18.54
CA VAL A 264 3.63 -11.28 19.04
C VAL A 264 2.63 -11.03 17.92
N VAL A 265 1.78 -12.03 17.68
CA VAL A 265 0.58 -11.92 16.86
C VAL A 265 -0.63 -11.92 17.78
N ASP A 266 -1.33 -10.80 17.81
CA ASP A 266 -2.54 -10.61 18.60
C ASP A 266 -3.57 -9.90 17.71
N PRO A 267 -4.70 -10.55 17.36
CA PRO A 267 -5.70 -9.95 16.48
C PRO A 267 -6.40 -8.72 17.05
N THR A 268 -6.21 -8.41 18.35
CA THR A 268 -6.64 -7.15 18.94
C THR A 268 -5.62 -6.03 18.76
N PHE A 269 -4.37 -6.37 18.43
CA PHE A 269 -3.22 -5.46 18.34
C PHE A 269 -3.05 -4.61 19.61
N ALA A 270 -3.34 -5.18 20.79
CA ALA A 270 -3.29 -4.47 22.07
C ALA A 270 -1.91 -3.90 22.42
N PHE A 271 -0.84 -4.45 21.82
CA PHE A 271 0.54 -3.97 21.99
C PHE A 271 0.85 -2.67 21.21
N MET A 272 -0.06 -2.25 20.29
CA MET A 272 0.11 -1.02 19.52
C MET A 272 -0.39 0.19 20.31
N PRO A 273 0.29 1.35 20.20
CA PRO A 273 -0.25 2.59 20.71
C PRO A 273 -1.42 3.08 19.83
N LEU A 274 -2.26 3.94 20.38
CA LEU A 274 -3.30 4.62 19.62
C LEU A 274 -2.69 5.63 18.65
N ASP A 275 -3.20 5.67 17.45
CA ASP A 275 -2.80 6.62 16.42
C ASP A 275 -3.46 8.00 16.66
N TRP A 276 -3.16 8.96 15.80
CA TRP A 276 -3.62 10.36 15.88
C TRP A 276 -5.14 10.49 16.07
N ASP A 277 -5.93 9.55 15.54
CA ASP A 277 -7.41 9.55 15.61
C ASP A 277 -7.98 8.73 16.80
N GLY A 278 -7.11 8.25 17.69
CA GLY A 278 -7.50 7.44 18.84
C GLY A 278 -7.87 5.99 18.50
N LYS A 279 -7.49 5.50 17.31
CA LYS A 279 -7.66 4.11 16.90
C LYS A 279 -6.32 3.39 16.88
N ILE A 280 -6.35 2.08 17.06
CA ILE A 280 -5.19 1.24 16.79
C ILE A 280 -5.02 1.16 15.27
N ARG A 281 -3.83 1.52 14.76
CA ARG A 281 -3.44 1.39 13.35
C ARG A 281 -2.01 0.88 13.26
N MET A 282 -1.76 -0.03 12.35
CA MET A 282 -0.43 -0.58 12.10
C MET A 282 0.23 0.15 10.91
N ASP A 283 0.22 1.49 10.96
CA ASP A 283 0.74 2.35 9.89
C ASP A 283 2.21 2.73 10.16
N PRO A 284 3.18 2.19 9.41
CA PRO A 284 4.59 2.46 9.61
C PRO A 284 5.01 3.89 9.19
N SER A 285 4.11 4.68 8.63
CA SER A 285 4.32 6.11 8.37
C SER A 285 3.87 7.00 9.53
N SER A 286 3.13 6.44 10.50
CA SER A 286 2.64 7.19 11.65
C SER A 286 3.68 7.29 12.78
N PRO A 287 4.02 8.50 13.26
CA PRO A 287 4.93 8.65 14.41
C PRO A 287 4.37 8.03 15.69
N PHE A 288 3.05 7.94 15.83
CA PHE A 288 2.41 7.32 16.99
C PHE A 288 2.53 5.79 16.95
N ALA A 289 2.20 5.16 15.83
CA ALA A 289 2.35 3.72 15.64
C ALA A 289 3.80 3.26 15.78
N MET A 290 4.75 4.10 15.34
CA MET A 290 6.19 3.82 15.35
C MET A 290 6.90 4.19 16.65
N GLN A 291 6.20 4.76 17.63
CA GLN A 291 6.81 5.29 18.85
C GLN A 291 7.72 4.26 19.54
N ARG A 292 7.27 3.00 19.67
CA ARG A 292 8.04 1.92 20.29
C ARG A 292 9.41 1.70 19.63
N LEU A 293 9.46 1.71 18.30
CA LEU A 293 10.71 1.53 17.55
C LEU A 293 11.59 2.79 17.61
N VAL A 294 10.97 3.97 17.57
CA VAL A 294 11.68 5.26 17.69
C VAL A 294 12.35 5.42 19.05
N ASP A 295 11.71 4.98 20.13
CA ASP A 295 12.25 5.07 21.49
C ASP A 295 13.55 4.26 21.67
N ILE A 296 13.74 3.20 20.91
CA ILE A 296 14.91 2.33 20.97
C ILE A 296 15.87 2.51 19.78
N LYS A 297 15.70 3.54 18.96
CA LYS A 297 16.47 3.77 17.74
C LYS A 297 17.99 3.77 17.93
N SER A 298 18.47 4.22 19.09
CA SER A 298 19.91 4.26 19.42
C SER A 298 20.56 2.87 19.58
N ARG A 299 19.78 1.80 19.66
CA ARG A 299 20.29 0.42 19.73
C ARG A 299 20.76 -0.10 18.37
N PHE A 300 20.34 0.52 17.28
CA PHE A 300 20.52 0.04 15.92
C PHE A 300 21.24 1.08 15.05
N ASP A 301 21.92 0.62 14.04
CA ASP A 301 22.50 1.47 13.00
C ASP A 301 21.43 1.86 11.97
N ILE A 302 20.42 0.99 11.78
CA ILE A 302 19.19 1.24 11.04
C ILE A 302 18.07 0.36 11.61
N ALA A 303 16.84 0.87 11.67
CA ALA A 303 15.68 0.07 12.03
C ALA A 303 14.51 0.35 11.08
N PHE A 304 13.56 -0.59 11.00
CA PHE A 304 12.43 -0.49 10.11
C PHE A 304 11.20 -1.24 10.62
N ALA A 305 10.06 -0.93 10.05
CA ALA A 305 8.81 -1.63 10.28
C ALA A 305 8.03 -1.81 8.98
N CYS A 306 7.09 -2.75 9.00
CA CYS A 306 6.12 -2.93 7.93
C CYS A 306 4.70 -2.94 8.50
N ASP A 307 3.69 -2.57 7.68
CA ASP A 307 2.29 -2.71 8.05
C ASP A 307 1.85 -4.19 8.04
N THR A 308 0.60 -4.44 8.37
CA THR A 308 0.13 -5.79 8.65
C THR A 308 0.30 -6.77 7.48
N ASP A 309 0.15 -6.32 6.25
CA ASP A 309 0.37 -7.16 5.06
C ASP A 309 1.72 -6.91 4.37
N HIS A 310 2.60 -6.12 5.01
CA HIS A 310 3.98 -5.88 4.59
C HIS A 310 4.11 -5.24 3.20
N ASP A 311 3.11 -4.49 2.76
CA ASP A 311 3.19 -3.73 1.50
C ASP A 311 3.75 -2.30 1.71
N ARG A 312 3.91 -1.85 2.97
CA ARG A 312 4.47 -0.54 3.35
C ARG A 312 5.67 -0.69 4.26
N HIS A 313 6.49 0.36 4.28
CA HIS A 313 7.70 0.46 5.09
C HIS A 313 7.72 1.69 5.98
N GLY A 314 8.36 1.58 7.14
CA GLY A 314 8.76 2.71 7.98
C GLY A 314 10.24 2.59 8.28
N ILE A 315 11.02 3.62 7.99
CA ILE A 315 12.47 3.62 8.18
C ILE A 315 12.80 4.51 9.38
N VAL A 316 13.54 3.97 10.32
CA VAL A 316 13.98 4.66 11.54
C VAL A 316 15.50 4.72 11.57
N THR A 317 16.04 5.94 11.61
CA THR A 317 17.49 6.17 11.70
C THR A 317 17.87 6.72 13.08
N PRO A 318 19.11 6.50 13.54
CA PRO A 318 19.55 7.01 14.85
C PRO A 318 19.44 8.54 14.94
N GLY A 319 19.77 9.26 13.87
CA GLY A 319 19.81 10.72 13.83
C GLY A 319 18.41 11.35 13.77
N VAL A 320 17.61 10.96 12.78
CA VAL A 320 16.31 11.59 12.50
C VAL A 320 15.16 10.94 13.29
N GLY A 321 15.25 9.65 13.59
CA GLY A 321 14.13 8.84 14.05
C GLY A 321 13.33 8.34 12.85
N LEU A 322 12.00 8.41 12.91
CA LEU A 322 11.13 8.01 11.79
C LEU A 322 11.32 8.96 10.61
N LEU A 323 11.74 8.41 9.48
CA LEU A 323 11.91 9.16 8.25
C LEU A 323 10.57 9.30 7.52
N ALA A 324 10.26 10.51 7.06
CA ALA A 324 9.06 10.71 6.24
C ALA A 324 9.14 9.86 4.96
N PRO A 325 8.03 9.25 4.49
CA PRO A 325 8.07 8.38 3.31
C PRO A 325 8.70 9.02 2.08
N ASP A 326 8.31 10.25 1.71
CA ASP A 326 8.90 10.95 0.55
C ASP A 326 10.41 11.19 0.69
N HIS A 327 10.91 11.38 1.92
CA HIS A 327 12.34 11.51 2.19
C HIS A 327 13.08 10.21 1.89
N TYR A 328 12.49 9.09 2.33
CA TYR A 328 13.05 7.78 2.05
C TYR A 328 12.97 7.44 0.55
N LEU A 329 11.85 7.71 -0.12
CA LEU A 329 11.72 7.49 -1.56
C LEU A 329 12.81 8.23 -2.35
N ALA A 330 13.08 9.50 -2.00
CA ALA A 330 14.14 10.27 -2.65
C ALA A 330 15.54 9.64 -2.44
N ALA A 331 15.87 9.25 -1.21
CA ALA A 331 17.13 8.56 -0.90
C ALA A 331 17.26 7.21 -1.62
N ALA A 332 16.17 6.44 -1.71
CA ALA A 332 16.13 5.17 -2.41
C ALA A 332 16.31 5.34 -3.93
N ILE A 333 15.63 6.31 -4.54
CA ILE A 333 15.78 6.63 -5.98
C ILE A 333 17.22 7.05 -6.28
N ASP A 334 17.76 8.00 -5.51
CA ASP A 334 19.15 8.44 -5.69
C ASP A 334 20.13 7.27 -5.66
N TYR A 335 19.98 6.39 -4.67
CA TYR A 335 20.86 5.22 -4.53
C TYR A 335 20.68 4.21 -5.67
N LEU A 336 19.45 3.79 -5.95
CA LEU A 336 19.17 2.72 -6.92
C LEU A 336 19.67 3.09 -8.32
N PHE A 337 19.40 4.31 -8.79
CA PHE A 337 19.77 4.71 -10.15
C PHE A 337 21.28 4.98 -10.33
N GLN A 338 22.03 5.06 -9.23
CA GLN A 338 23.49 5.12 -9.25
C GLN A 338 24.15 3.73 -9.05
N HIS A 339 23.47 2.77 -8.40
CA HIS A 339 24.09 1.50 -7.98
C HIS A 339 23.45 0.25 -8.60
N ARG A 340 22.63 0.40 -9.64
CA ARG A 340 22.01 -0.72 -10.40
C ARG A 340 22.45 -0.70 -11.87
N PRO A 341 23.72 -1.02 -12.18
CA PRO A 341 24.22 -0.97 -13.56
C PRO A 341 23.50 -1.95 -14.50
N GLY A 342 22.95 -3.07 -13.97
CA GLY A 342 22.17 -4.03 -14.74
C GLY A 342 20.92 -3.43 -15.38
N TRP A 343 20.37 -2.37 -14.80
CA TRP A 343 19.18 -1.70 -15.36
C TRP A 343 19.45 -0.99 -16.70
N ALA A 344 20.71 -0.61 -16.99
CA ALA A 344 21.09 -0.01 -18.26
C ALA A 344 21.34 -1.06 -19.35
N GLN A 345 21.67 -2.30 -18.98
CA GLN A 345 22.10 -3.35 -19.92
C GLN A 345 20.93 -4.15 -20.51
N HIS A 346 19.82 -4.30 -19.78
CA HIS A 346 18.69 -5.14 -20.19
C HIS A 346 17.51 -4.36 -20.79
N LEU A 347 17.50 -3.03 -20.68
CA LEU A 347 16.41 -2.18 -21.13
C LEU A 347 16.80 -1.46 -22.42
N GLN A 348 15.93 -1.49 -23.43
CA GLN A 348 16.12 -0.72 -24.67
C GLN A 348 16.13 0.80 -24.42
N THR A 349 15.52 1.23 -23.31
CA THR A 349 15.51 2.61 -22.81
C THR A 349 15.91 2.64 -21.34
N PRO A 350 16.56 3.71 -20.85
CA PRO A 350 16.86 3.85 -19.43
C PRO A 350 15.60 3.77 -18.57
N ALA A 351 15.65 2.97 -17.50
CA ALA A 351 14.53 2.82 -16.59
C ALA A 351 14.06 4.17 -16.03
N ALA A 352 12.74 4.35 -15.96
CA ALA A 352 12.10 5.55 -15.45
C ALA A 352 11.82 5.46 -13.95
N VAL A 353 11.55 6.62 -13.33
CA VAL A 353 11.06 6.74 -11.95
C VAL A 353 9.55 6.96 -11.96
N GLY A 354 8.81 6.12 -11.23
CA GLY A 354 7.36 6.27 -11.00
C GLY A 354 7.05 6.90 -9.65
N LYS A 355 6.21 7.92 -9.62
CA LYS A 355 5.66 8.50 -8.39
C LYS A 355 4.19 8.90 -8.56
N THR A 356 3.49 9.16 -7.43
CA THR A 356 2.13 9.70 -7.49
C THR A 356 2.13 11.23 -7.62
N VAL A 357 1.02 11.77 -8.11
CA VAL A 357 0.82 13.23 -8.24
C VAL A 357 0.87 13.99 -6.91
N VAL A 358 0.84 13.28 -5.78
CA VAL A 358 0.88 13.88 -4.42
C VAL A 358 2.20 13.62 -3.69
N SER A 359 3.15 12.94 -4.32
CA SER A 359 4.52 12.78 -3.80
C SER A 359 5.37 14.03 -4.04
N SER A 360 6.42 14.20 -3.23
CA SER A 360 7.29 15.38 -3.24
C SER A 360 7.87 15.71 -4.61
N ARG A 361 7.93 17.01 -4.96
CA ARG A 361 8.63 17.53 -6.16
C ARG A 361 10.16 17.53 -6.01
N LEU A 362 10.71 17.22 -4.84
CA LEU A 362 12.14 16.96 -4.72
C LEU A 362 12.53 15.76 -5.61
N ILE A 363 11.65 14.75 -5.72
CA ILE A 363 11.85 13.60 -6.60
C ILE A 363 11.93 14.05 -8.07
N ASP A 364 11.17 15.06 -8.50
CA ASP A 364 11.24 15.62 -9.88
C ASP A 364 12.62 16.19 -10.17
N ARG A 365 13.14 17.03 -9.25
CA ARG A 365 14.46 17.67 -9.36
C ARG A 365 15.58 16.65 -9.39
N LEU A 366 15.49 15.66 -8.50
CA LEU A 366 16.43 14.54 -8.44
C LEU A 366 16.42 13.73 -9.74
N THR A 367 15.23 13.33 -10.21
CA THR A 367 15.07 12.51 -11.41
C THR A 367 15.63 13.21 -12.66
N ALA A 368 15.40 14.53 -12.78
CA ALA A 368 15.97 15.34 -13.85
C ALA A 368 17.52 15.34 -13.81
N THR A 369 18.11 15.49 -12.61
CA THR A 369 19.57 15.46 -12.42
C THR A 369 20.16 14.09 -12.74
N LEU A 370 19.45 13.00 -12.45
CA LEU A 370 19.84 11.63 -12.81
C LEU A 370 19.67 11.36 -14.31
N GLY A 371 19.15 12.31 -15.11
CA GLY A 371 18.89 12.11 -16.53
C GLY A 371 17.87 11.01 -16.81
N ARG A 372 16.88 10.85 -15.92
CA ARG A 372 15.84 9.81 -16.02
C ARG A 372 14.48 10.41 -16.33
N GLN A 373 13.64 9.61 -16.97
CA GLN A 373 12.25 10.00 -17.17
C GLN A 373 11.47 9.87 -15.83
N LEU A 374 10.67 10.89 -15.53
CA LEU A 374 9.69 10.83 -14.46
C LEU A 374 8.32 10.47 -15.02
N ILE A 375 7.65 9.49 -14.43
CA ILE A 375 6.29 9.07 -14.78
C ILE A 375 5.40 9.33 -13.56
N GLU A 376 4.68 10.46 -13.60
CA GLU A 376 3.77 10.87 -12.52
C GLU A 376 2.36 10.33 -12.78
N MET A 377 1.87 9.47 -11.86
CA MET A 377 0.61 8.73 -11.97
C MET A 377 -0.44 9.22 -10.96
N PRO A 378 -1.73 8.92 -11.16
CA PRO A 378 -2.73 9.10 -10.11
C PRO A 378 -2.37 8.29 -8.86
N VAL A 379 -2.95 8.65 -7.70
CA VAL A 379 -2.80 7.86 -6.47
C VAL A 379 -3.35 6.45 -6.65
N GLY A 380 -2.56 5.46 -6.25
CA GLY A 380 -2.88 4.04 -6.32
C GLY A 380 -1.84 3.23 -7.09
N PHE A 381 -1.26 2.25 -6.42
CA PHE A 381 -0.11 1.48 -6.93
C PHE A 381 -0.41 0.68 -8.21
N LYS A 382 -1.69 0.38 -8.46
CA LYS A 382 -2.17 -0.29 -9.69
C LYS A 382 -1.69 0.36 -11.00
N TRP A 383 -1.40 1.65 -10.98
CA TRP A 383 -0.95 2.39 -12.15
C TRP A 383 0.50 2.08 -12.54
N PHE A 384 1.30 1.57 -11.60
CA PHE A 384 2.71 1.25 -11.83
C PHE A 384 2.93 -0.19 -12.30
N ALA A 385 1.98 -1.10 -12.08
CA ALA A 385 2.16 -2.54 -12.31
C ALA A 385 2.65 -2.88 -13.73
N ALA A 386 2.05 -2.30 -14.77
CA ALA A 386 2.46 -2.56 -16.15
C ALA A 386 3.88 -2.03 -16.46
N GLY A 387 4.22 -0.86 -15.93
CA GLY A 387 5.56 -0.26 -16.12
C GLY A 387 6.67 -1.06 -15.42
N LEU A 388 6.38 -1.57 -14.21
CA LEU A 388 7.30 -2.47 -13.48
C LEU A 388 7.44 -3.82 -14.19
N GLN A 389 6.33 -4.40 -14.65
CA GLN A 389 6.35 -5.69 -15.35
C GLN A 389 7.15 -5.63 -16.66
N SER A 390 7.05 -4.53 -17.38
CA SER A 390 7.78 -4.33 -18.65
C SER A 390 9.20 -3.82 -18.48
N GLY A 391 9.62 -3.45 -17.25
CA GLY A 391 10.91 -2.83 -16.99
C GLY A 391 11.02 -1.35 -17.39
N VAL A 392 9.94 -0.72 -17.88
CA VAL A 392 9.91 0.73 -18.16
C VAL A 392 10.13 1.53 -16.86
N LEU A 393 9.56 1.07 -15.76
CA LEU A 393 9.81 1.62 -14.43
C LEU A 393 10.88 0.80 -13.72
N GLY A 394 11.98 1.45 -13.33
CA GLY A 394 12.98 0.87 -12.43
C GLY A 394 12.55 0.92 -10.97
N PHE A 395 11.80 1.96 -10.62
CA PHE A 395 11.29 2.23 -9.29
C PHE A 395 9.87 2.81 -9.38
N ALA A 396 9.02 2.43 -8.44
CA ALA A 396 7.72 3.06 -8.22
C ALA A 396 7.48 3.25 -6.72
N GLY A 397 6.96 4.43 -6.34
CA GLY A 397 6.69 4.74 -4.94
C GLY A 397 5.52 5.70 -4.73
N GLU A 398 4.92 5.60 -3.54
CA GLU A 398 3.82 6.43 -3.06
C GLU A 398 4.19 7.10 -1.74
N GLU A 399 3.72 8.32 -1.52
CA GLU A 399 3.87 9.08 -0.27
C GLU A 399 3.25 8.36 0.95
N SER A 400 2.48 7.32 0.71
CA SER A 400 1.88 6.45 1.74
C SER A 400 2.80 5.33 2.21
N ALA A 401 4.12 5.44 1.93
CA ALA A 401 5.16 4.49 2.29
C ALA A 401 5.11 3.14 1.54
N GLY A 402 4.49 3.10 0.38
CA GLY A 402 4.52 1.94 -0.50
C GLY A 402 5.54 2.12 -1.62
N ALA A 403 6.41 1.15 -1.85
CA ALA A 403 7.37 1.17 -2.95
C ALA A 403 7.73 -0.24 -3.42
N THR A 404 8.18 -0.35 -4.65
CA THR A 404 8.92 -1.51 -5.18
C THR A 404 9.84 -1.08 -6.31
N PHE A 405 10.77 -1.94 -6.68
CA PHE A 405 11.77 -1.69 -7.71
C PHE A 405 12.22 -2.98 -8.37
N LEU A 406 12.90 -2.87 -9.50
CA LEU A 406 13.39 -4.03 -10.26
C LEU A 406 14.49 -4.77 -9.50
N ARG A 407 14.67 -6.04 -9.86
CA ARG A 407 15.83 -6.84 -9.44
C ARG A 407 17.14 -6.18 -9.90
N ARG A 408 18.25 -6.62 -9.32
CA ARG A 408 19.58 -6.11 -9.62
C ARG A 408 19.96 -6.28 -11.08
N ASP A 409 19.42 -7.29 -11.75
CA ASP A 409 19.61 -7.57 -13.18
C ASP A 409 18.66 -6.79 -14.10
N GLY A 410 17.71 -6.02 -13.56
CA GLY A 410 16.72 -5.26 -14.32
C GLY A 410 15.43 -6.03 -14.62
N SER A 411 15.30 -7.29 -14.22
CA SER A 411 14.04 -8.03 -14.33
C SER A 411 13.05 -7.61 -13.24
N VAL A 412 11.74 -7.88 -13.49
CA VAL A 412 10.70 -7.56 -12.53
C VAL A 412 10.86 -8.35 -11.23
N TRP A 413 10.75 -7.66 -10.08
CA TRP A 413 10.69 -8.28 -8.75
C TRP A 413 9.26 -8.55 -8.32
N THR A 414 8.54 -7.51 -7.94
CA THR A 414 7.11 -7.49 -7.66
C THR A 414 6.45 -6.35 -8.42
N THR A 415 5.17 -6.43 -8.68
CA THR A 415 4.36 -5.38 -9.28
C THR A 415 3.34 -4.82 -8.30
N ASP A 416 3.28 -5.38 -7.09
CA ASP A 416 2.70 -4.76 -5.90
C ASP A 416 3.81 -4.15 -5.03
N LYS A 417 3.44 -3.32 -4.08
CA LYS A 417 4.36 -2.73 -3.09
C LYS A 417 5.03 -3.81 -2.26
N ASP A 418 6.29 -3.57 -1.91
CA ASP A 418 7.10 -4.48 -1.13
C ASP A 418 7.82 -3.75 0.01
N GLY A 419 7.21 -3.78 1.19
CA GLY A 419 7.76 -3.16 2.38
C GLY A 419 9.02 -3.87 2.88
N ILE A 420 9.13 -5.19 2.68
CA ILE A 420 10.31 -5.97 3.09
C ILE A 420 11.53 -5.58 2.25
N ALA A 421 11.39 -5.58 0.93
CA ALA A 421 12.48 -5.17 0.04
C ALA A 421 12.86 -3.70 0.26
N ALA A 422 11.87 -2.80 0.45
CA ALA A 422 12.14 -1.40 0.75
C ALA A 422 12.87 -1.22 2.09
N ALA A 423 12.48 -1.95 3.13
CA ALA A 423 13.16 -1.94 4.42
C ALA A 423 14.63 -2.40 4.29
N LEU A 424 14.87 -3.54 3.64
CA LEU A 424 16.23 -4.06 3.44
C LEU A 424 17.07 -3.17 2.52
N LEU A 425 16.47 -2.46 1.58
CA LEU A 425 17.18 -1.46 0.77
C LEU A 425 17.76 -0.35 1.64
N SER A 426 17.08 0.07 2.72
CA SER A 426 17.61 1.08 3.65
C SER A 426 18.90 0.62 4.33
N ALA A 427 18.99 -0.66 4.65
CA ALA A 427 20.21 -1.27 5.18
C ALA A 427 21.31 -1.37 4.10
N GLU A 428 20.97 -1.74 2.86
CA GLU A 428 21.93 -1.76 1.75
C GLU A 428 22.51 -0.36 1.47
N VAL A 429 21.65 0.67 1.47
CA VAL A 429 22.08 2.08 1.33
C VAL A 429 23.09 2.43 2.42
N THR A 430 22.76 2.14 3.67
CA THR A 430 23.61 2.43 4.83
C THR A 430 24.95 1.68 4.73
N ALA A 431 24.89 0.39 4.41
CA ALA A 431 26.08 -0.47 4.32
C ALA A 431 27.04 -0.03 3.21
N ARG A 432 26.52 0.30 2.04
CA ARG A 432 27.36 0.64 0.88
C ARG A 432 27.92 2.04 0.94
N THR A 433 27.17 2.99 1.46
CA THR A 433 27.54 4.41 1.41
C THR A 433 28.17 4.93 2.71
N GLY A 434 27.99 4.23 3.83
CA GLY A 434 28.35 4.69 5.16
C GLY A 434 27.41 5.77 5.71
N PHE A 435 26.35 6.13 4.98
CA PHE A 435 25.35 7.12 5.37
C PHE A 435 23.96 6.50 5.40
N ASP A 436 23.23 6.72 6.47
CA ASP A 436 21.83 6.27 6.52
C ASP A 436 20.92 7.08 5.58
N PRO A 437 19.71 6.58 5.23
CA PRO A 437 18.80 7.27 4.33
C PRO A 437 18.41 8.68 4.77
N GLY A 438 18.40 8.99 6.08
CA GLY A 438 18.15 10.34 6.59
C GLY A 438 19.28 11.31 6.27
N GLN A 439 20.53 10.86 6.43
CA GLN A 439 21.73 11.63 6.04
C GLN A 439 21.80 11.84 4.53
N ARG A 440 21.45 10.80 3.74
CA ARG A 440 21.35 10.91 2.28
C ARG A 440 20.29 11.94 1.87
N TYR A 441 19.10 11.86 2.46
CA TYR A 441 18.06 12.85 2.20
C TYR A 441 18.49 14.28 2.57
N ALA A 442 19.19 14.47 3.68
CA ALA A 442 19.70 15.79 4.07
C ALA A 442 20.64 16.38 3.00
N ALA A 443 21.50 15.56 2.40
CA ALA A 443 22.36 15.98 1.29
C ALA A 443 21.55 16.35 0.03
N LEU A 444 20.52 15.56 -0.31
CA LEU A 444 19.62 15.87 -1.42
C LEU A 444 18.83 17.16 -1.17
N ALA A 445 18.33 17.34 0.03
CA ALA A 445 17.61 18.57 0.43
C ALA A 445 18.53 19.81 0.34
N ALA A 446 19.79 19.70 0.73
CA ALA A 446 20.76 20.78 0.58
C ALA A 446 21.04 21.11 -0.90
N ALA A 447 21.05 20.10 -1.78
CA ALA A 447 21.32 20.29 -3.20
C ALA A 447 20.10 20.79 -4.00
N PHE A 448 18.90 20.30 -3.68
CA PHE A 448 17.69 20.54 -4.46
C PHE A 448 16.65 21.44 -3.79
N GLY A 449 16.92 21.94 -2.59
CA GLY A 449 16.01 22.69 -1.73
C GLY A 449 15.37 21.77 -0.67
N SER A 450 15.13 22.36 0.50
CA SER A 450 14.56 21.65 1.67
C SER A 450 13.05 21.89 1.73
N PRO A 451 12.22 21.06 1.08
CA PRO A 451 10.79 21.28 1.07
C PRO A 451 10.19 21.01 2.46
N VAL A 452 9.20 21.82 2.80
CA VAL A 452 8.27 21.56 3.90
C VAL A 452 6.94 21.13 3.32
N SER A 453 6.38 20.03 3.85
CA SER A 453 5.13 19.47 3.34
C SER A 453 4.11 19.25 4.45
N ARG A 454 2.84 19.27 4.10
CA ARG A 454 1.74 19.00 5.02
C ARG A 454 0.56 18.38 4.31
N ARG A 455 -0.08 17.42 4.97
CA ARG A 455 -1.37 16.88 4.59
C ARG A 455 -2.41 17.35 5.60
N VAL A 456 -3.49 17.95 5.12
CA VAL A 456 -4.69 18.25 5.91
C VAL A 456 -5.87 17.47 5.37
N GLN A 457 -6.82 17.15 6.23
CA GLN A 457 -8.00 16.39 5.86
C GLN A 457 -9.22 16.88 6.64
N ALA A 458 -10.40 16.77 6.02
CA ALA A 458 -11.67 17.13 6.66
C ALA A 458 -12.78 16.19 6.20
N PRO A 459 -13.83 15.97 7.02
CA PRO A 459 -15.01 15.19 6.64
C PRO A 459 -15.66 15.72 5.36
N ALA A 460 -16.16 14.80 4.53
CA ALA A 460 -16.90 15.15 3.32
C ALA A 460 -18.01 14.14 3.05
N THR A 461 -19.18 14.63 2.68
CA THR A 461 -20.28 13.80 2.20
C THR A 461 -19.98 13.19 0.83
N ALA A 462 -20.73 12.17 0.42
CA ALA A 462 -20.59 11.58 -0.91
C ALA A 462 -20.78 12.61 -2.04
N GLN A 463 -21.71 13.58 -1.86
CA GLN A 463 -21.92 14.65 -2.81
C GLN A 463 -20.72 15.59 -2.91
N GLN A 464 -20.17 16.03 -1.79
CA GLN A 464 -18.97 16.88 -1.74
C GLN A 464 -17.75 16.16 -2.37
N LYS A 465 -17.60 14.86 -2.11
CA LYS A 465 -16.56 14.04 -2.76
C LYS A 465 -16.70 14.02 -4.28
N LYS A 466 -17.93 13.89 -4.82
CA LYS A 466 -18.20 13.95 -6.26
C LYS A 466 -17.87 15.33 -6.84
N GLN A 467 -18.27 16.41 -6.15
CA GLN A 467 -17.97 17.79 -6.57
C GLN A 467 -16.46 18.03 -6.65
N LEU A 468 -15.71 17.61 -5.62
CA LEU A 468 -14.25 17.77 -5.60
C LEU A 468 -13.56 16.94 -6.69
N ALA A 469 -14.01 15.71 -6.92
CA ALA A 469 -13.49 14.84 -7.99
C ALA A 469 -13.76 15.40 -9.39
N ALA A 470 -14.82 16.19 -9.57
CA ALA A 470 -15.20 16.82 -10.84
C ALA A 470 -14.49 18.16 -11.12
N LEU A 471 -13.57 18.60 -10.24
CA LEU A 471 -12.81 19.83 -10.47
C LEU A 471 -11.97 19.75 -11.74
N THR A 472 -11.98 20.86 -12.47
CA THR A 472 -11.18 21.05 -13.69
C THR A 472 -10.39 22.34 -13.60
N PRO A 473 -9.36 22.56 -14.43
CA PRO A 473 -8.60 23.81 -14.45
C PRO A 473 -9.46 25.08 -14.58
N LYS A 474 -10.63 24.98 -15.21
CA LYS A 474 -11.57 26.11 -15.38
C LYS A 474 -12.17 26.64 -14.07
N HIS A 475 -12.13 25.83 -13.01
CA HIS A 475 -12.63 26.22 -11.69
C HIS A 475 -11.61 27.05 -10.89
N ILE A 476 -10.35 27.10 -11.34
CA ILE A 476 -9.29 27.87 -10.72
C ILE A 476 -9.16 29.18 -11.50
N THR A 477 -9.73 30.25 -10.97
CA THR A 477 -9.74 31.58 -11.63
C THR A 477 -8.52 32.43 -11.29
N SER A 478 -7.84 32.11 -10.17
CA SER A 478 -6.61 32.81 -9.78
C SER A 478 -5.47 32.49 -10.76
N LYS A 479 -4.63 33.49 -11.01
CA LYS A 479 -3.36 33.34 -11.75
C LYS A 479 -2.18 33.13 -10.83
N GLU A 480 -2.38 33.25 -9.53
CA GLU A 480 -1.35 33.16 -8.51
C GLU A 480 -1.80 32.17 -7.41
N LEU A 481 -0.81 31.55 -6.76
CA LEU A 481 -0.96 30.75 -5.56
C LEU A 481 0.14 31.18 -4.57
N ALA A 482 -0.25 31.59 -3.38
CA ALA A 482 0.63 32.07 -2.32
C ALA A 482 1.59 33.21 -2.75
N GLY A 483 1.19 34.02 -3.75
CA GLY A 483 1.97 35.12 -4.29
C GLY A 483 2.95 34.72 -5.39
N GLU A 484 2.87 33.51 -5.91
CA GLU A 484 3.64 33.04 -7.07
C GLU A 484 2.72 32.74 -8.27
N SER A 485 3.20 33.05 -9.47
CA SER A 485 2.46 32.71 -10.70
C SER A 485 2.22 31.20 -10.81
N ILE A 486 0.99 30.80 -11.15
CA ILE A 486 0.64 29.40 -11.39
C ILE A 486 1.27 28.94 -12.71
N GLU A 487 2.09 27.89 -12.65
CA GLU A 487 2.75 27.29 -13.80
C GLU A 487 1.87 26.25 -14.50
N SER A 488 1.12 25.48 -13.73
CA SER A 488 0.22 24.45 -14.27
C SER A 488 -0.90 24.08 -13.31
N ILE A 489 -2.02 23.67 -13.90
CA ILE A 489 -3.19 23.14 -13.17
C ILE A 489 -3.55 21.81 -13.81
N LEU A 490 -3.53 20.74 -13.01
CA LEU A 490 -3.73 19.38 -13.48
C LEU A 490 -4.97 18.75 -12.84
N ASN A 491 -5.78 18.10 -13.63
CA ASN A 491 -6.83 17.18 -13.20
C ASN A 491 -6.68 15.77 -13.83
N HIS A 492 -5.63 15.61 -14.64
CA HIS A 492 -5.18 14.33 -15.20
C HIS A 492 -3.69 14.16 -14.92
N ALA A 493 -3.26 12.93 -14.69
CA ALA A 493 -1.86 12.63 -14.42
C ALA A 493 -1.03 12.69 -15.71
N PRO A 494 0.14 13.36 -15.68
CA PRO A 494 1.00 13.48 -16.87
C PRO A 494 1.49 12.13 -17.42
N GLY A 495 1.65 11.13 -16.57
CA GLY A 495 2.25 9.84 -16.93
C GLY A 495 1.35 8.93 -17.76
N ASN A 496 0.02 9.05 -17.64
CA ASN A 496 -0.91 8.15 -18.34
C ASN A 496 -2.21 8.83 -18.83
N GLY A 497 -2.39 10.13 -18.58
CA GLY A 497 -3.59 10.87 -18.96
C GLY A 497 -4.86 10.52 -18.17
N GLU A 498 -4.76 9.71 -17.12
CA GLU A 498 -5.91 9.32 -16.31
C GLU A 498 -6.28 10.41 -15.30
N PRO A 499 -7.57 10.54 -14.93
CA PRO A 499 -8.01 11.51 -13.93
C PRO A 499 -7.32 11.29 -12.58
N ILE A 500 -6.85 12.39 -11.95
CA ILE A 500 -6.28 12.31 -10.60
C ILE A 500 -7.36 12.27 -9.51
N GLY A 501 -8.64 12.42 -9.90
CA GLY A 501 -9.77 12.45 -8.99
C GLY A 501 -9.82 13.72 -8.13
N GLY A 502 -9.40 14.85 -8.66
CA GLY A 502 -9.33 16.14 -7.98
C GLY A 502 -8.54 17.15 -8.81
N ILE A 503 -7.84 18.06 -8.13
CA ILE A 503 -7.06 19.13 -8.79
C ILE A 503 -5.66 19.22 -8.16
N LYS A 504 -4.63 19.48 -8.97
CA LYS A 504 -3.28 19.83 -8.53
C LYS A 504 -2.88 21.18 -9.15
N VAL A 505 -2.35 22.10 -8.36
CA VAL A 505 -1.88 23.41 -8.79
C VAL A 505 -0.41 23.54 -8.44
N ASN A 506 0.41 23.92 -9.41
CA ASN A 506 1.86 24.03 -9.26
C ASN A 506 2.32 25.48 -9.49
N THR A 507 3.28 25.92 -8.67
CA THR A 507 4.08 27.14 -8.85
C THR A 507 5.57 26.79 -8.83
N ALA A 508 6.46 27.74 -9.04
CA ALA A 508 7.90 27.51 -8.98
C ALA A 508 8.36 27.02 -7.60
N GLY A 509 7.85 27.62 -6.53
CA GLY A 509 8.26 27.35 -5.16
C GLY A 509 7.34 26.43 -4.37
N GLY A 510 6.21 25.96 -4.94
CA GLY A 510 5.31 25.07 -4.21
C GLY A 510 4.19 24.49 -5.04
N TRP A 511 3.35 23.69 -4.38
CA TRP A 511 2.16 23.09 -5.01
C TRP A 511 1.14 22.66 -3.95
N PHE A 512 -0.11 22.48 -4.38
CA PHE A 512 -1.06 21.68 -3.63
C PHE A 512 -1.81 20.71 -4.56
N ALA A 513 -2.34 19.64 -3.95
CA ALA A 513 -3.31 18.75 -4.59
C ALA A 513 -4.48 18.50 -3.62
N ALA A 514 -5.70 18.66 -4.11
CA ALA A 514 -6.92 18.42 -3.35
C ALA A 514 -7.74 17.30 -4.00
N ARG A 515 -8.12 16.27 -3.21
CA ARG A 515 -8.85 15.11 -3.71
C ARG A 515 -9.70 14.44 -2.63
N PRO A 516 -10.83 13.80 -2.97
CA PRO A 516 -11.57 12.96 -2.04
C PRO A 516 -10.76 11.72 -1.66
N SER A 517 -10.97 11.20 -0.45
CA SER A 517 -10.52 9.87 -0.09
C SER A 517 -11.33 8.80 -0.82
N GLY A 518 -10.65 7.78 -1.35
CA GLY A 518 -11.31 6.65 -2.00
C GLY A 518 -11.99 5.69 -1.01
N THR A 519 -11.53 5.65 0.24
CA THR A 519 -11.94 4.67 1.24
C THR A 519 -12.67 5.26 2.45
N GLU A 520 -12.54 6.57 2.67
CA GLU A 520 -13.08 7.26 3.86
C GLU A 520 -14.01 8.41 3.45
N ASN A 521 -14.89 8.82 4.35
CA ASN A 521 -15.79 9.96 4.14
C ASN A 521 -15.11 11.30 4.47
N LEU A 522 -14.00 11.55 3.76
CA LEU A 522 -13.21 12.77 3.89
C LEU A 522 -12.55 13.16 2.57
N TYR A 523 -12.03 14.38 2.51
CA TYR A 523 -11.08 14.81 1.49
C TYR A 523 -9.71 15.12 2.09
N LYS A 524 -8.70 15.12 1.25
CA LYS A 524 -7.31 15.39 1.61
C LYS A 524 -6.76 16.52 0.75
N ILE A 525 -6.04 17.46 1.39
CA ILE A 525 -5.21 18.45 0.72
C ILE A 525 -3.77 18.12 1.06
N TYR A 526 -2.96 17.90 0.05
CA TYR A 526 -1.51 17.75 0.13
C TYR A 526 -0.89 19.06 -0.34
N ALA A 527 0.09 19.57 0.36
CA ALA A 527 0.81 20.78 -0.05
C ALA A 527 2.29 20.67 0.32
N GLU A 528 3.12 21.28 -0.50
CA GLU A 528 4.57 21.37 -0.33
C GLU A 528 5.07 22.74 -0.72
N SER A 529 6.05 23.25 0.01
CA SER A 529 6.74 24.50 -0.27
C SER A 529 8.26 24.30 -0.19
N PHE A 530 8.98 24.80 -1.19
CA PHE A 530 10.44 24.89 -1.22
C PHE A 530 10.97 26.22 -0.67
N ILE A 531 10.09 27.09 -0.16
CA ILE A 531 10.45 28.42 0.37
C ILE A 531 10.57 28.34 1.90
N ASN A 532 9.43 28.13 2.60
CA ASN A 532 9.39 28.00 4.06
C ASN A 532 7.97 27.61 4.54
N ASP A 533 7.82 27.43 5.86
CA ASP A 533 6.53 27.08 6.46
C ASP A 533 5.47 28.21 6.30
N ALA A 534 5.84 29.48 6.35
CA ALA A 534 4.89 30.57 6.13
C ALA A 534 4.29 30.55 4.71
N HIS A 535 5.10 30.21 3.70
CA HIS A 535 4.63 30.01 2.33
C HIS A 535 3.72 28.78 2.24
N LEU A 536 4.08 27.67 2.90
CA LEU A 536 3.24 26.48 2.97
C LEU A 536 1.87 26.78 3.59
N GLN A 537 1.82 27.56 4.67
CA GLN A 537 0.55 27.96 5.29
C GLN A 537 -0.35 28.76 4.34
N ARG A 538 0.24 29.67 3.54
CA ARG A 538 -0.51 30.42 2.51
C ARG A 538 -1.06 29.50 1.43
N ILE A 539 -0.24 28.56 0.93
CA ILE A 539 -0.69 27.54 -0.03
C ILE A 539 -1.88 26.77 0.54
N LEU A 540 -1.79 26.29 1.79
CA LEU A 540 -2.87 25.52 2.44
C LEU A 540 -4.15 26.36 2.62
N SER A 541 -4.02 27.62 3.00
CA SER A 541 -5.16 28.52 3.18
C SER A 541 -5.89 28.78 1.86
N GLU A 542 -5.15 29.05 0.79
CA GLU A 542 -5.72 29.28 -0.54
C GLU A 542 -6.30 27.98 -1.14
N ALA A 543 -5.62 26.84 -0.96
CA ALA A 543 -6.13 25.53 -1.34
C ALA A 543 -7.46 25.20 -0.65
N GLN A 544 -7.56 25.50 0.66
CA GLN A 544 -8.79 25.32 1.42
C GLN A 544 -9.93 26.20 0.87
N ALA A 545 -9.66 27.46 0.57
CA ALA A 545 -10.66 28.36 -0.01
C ALA A 545 -11.19 27.84 -1.38
N ILE A 546 -10.30 27.29 -2.20
CA ILE A 546 -10.66 26.67 -3.49
C ILE A 546 -11.57 25.44 -3.26
N VAL A 547 -11.21 24.59 -2.31
CA VAL A 547 -12.01 23.40 -1.97
C VAL A 547 -13.37 23.80 -1.42
N ASP A 548 -13.42 24.76 -0.49
CA ASP A 548 -14.67 25.24 0.11
C ASP A 548 -15.60 25.84 -0.94
N ALA A 549 -15.08 26.62 -1.87
CA ALA A 549 -15.86 27.14 -2.99
C ALA A 549 -16.42 26.02 -3.89
N ALA A 550 -15.64 24.95 -4.09
CA ALA A 550 -16.05 23.83 -4.93
C ALA A 550 -17.18 22.98 -4.29
N ILE A 551 -17.08 22.72 -2.97
CA ILE A 551 -18.03 21.86 -2.25
C ILE A 551 -19.28 22.60 -1.75
N SER A 552 -19.25 23.96 -1.75
CA SER A 552 -20.38 24.81 -1.36
C SER A 552 -21.33 25.13 -2.52
N GLN A 553 -20.92 24.89 -3.76
CA GLN A 553 -21.78 25.12 -4.92
C GLN A 553 -22.85 24.02 -4.99
N GLU A 554 -24.08 24.32 -4.57
CA GLU A 554 -25.26 23.58 -4.99
C GLU A 554 -25.37 23.71 -6.53
N ARG A 555 -24.96 22.69 -7.27
CA ARG A 555 -25.28 22.61 -8.69
C ARG A 555 -26.66 21.99 -8.84
N PRO A 556 -27.54 22.64 -9.63
CA PRO A 556 -28.89 22.17 -9.91
C PRO A 556 -28.90 20.77 -10.56
#